data_6842ac2a28d034b91ed5562dec0ce4f4
#
_entry.id   6842ac2a28d034b91ed5562dec0ce4f4
#
_cell.length_a   1.000
_cell.length_b   1.000
_cell.length_c   1.000
_cell.angle_alpha   90.00
_cell.angle_beta   90.00
_cell.angle_gamma   90.00
#
_symmetry.space_group_name_H-M   'P 1'
#
loop_
_entity.id
_entity.type
_entity.pdbx_description
1 polymer ?
#
loop_
_entity_poly.entity_id
_entity_poly.type
_entity_poly.pdbx_seq_one_letter_code
_entity_poly.pdbx_strand_id
1 'polypeptide(L)'
;MATIKDIAEKAGVSQATVSRVLNQDATLSVGEDTRSRILRIAEELHYQKKSRKTAPQPVEDFHKIVIFEWYTREEELDDLYYYAIRMGLEKQAQEIGYEIFRIFNNDDWSLIQEADGIIALGKFSPKTIRNLESYGKPLIFVDSNTLYLGHSCVTTDLEDSVITALEYFLDHGHKEIGLLVGQEETADATPLQMDPRQRTFQQFLTEKGLYEERFVSVGQFSTESGYQMMEQLIQDLGDDLPTAFFMASDALAVGALRSLQEHQIAVPDRVSLISFNDTSIAKYVFPALSTVTVYTEEMGKQAIQMLRQTFQGNQPSVPYMVKLATKLTIRDSSR
;
A
#
# COMPACT_ATOMS: atom_id res chain seq x y z
N MET A 1 -38.61 -3.91 -14.55
CA MET A 1 -37.76 -3.86 -13.35
C MET A 1 -38.62 -3.42 -12.20
N ALA A 2 -38.64 -4.16 -11.09
CA ALA A 2 -39.40 -3.80 -9.91
C ALA A 2 -38.92 -2.47 -9.30
N THR A 3 -39.86 -1.70 -8.75
CA THR A 3 -39.60 -0.38 -8.15
C THR A 3 -39.93 -0.41 -6.64
N ILE A 4 -39.42 0.59 -5.90
CA ILE A 4 -39.80 0.77 -4.48
C ILE A 4 -41.31 0.88 -4.32
N LYS A 5 -42.03 1.42 -5.31
CA LYS A 5 -43.47 1.55 -5.34
C LYS A 5 -44.14 0.17 -5.39
N ASP A 6 -43.67 -0.74 -6.21
CA ASP A 6 -44.21 -2.10 -6.34
C ASP A 6 -44.02 -2.90 -5.03
N ILE A 7 -42.88 -2.72 -4.37
CA ILE A 7 -42.62 -3.34 -3.06
C ILE A 7 -43.54 -2.74 -1.99
N ALA A 8 -43.73 -1.42 -1.99
CA ALA A 8 -44.57 -0.71 -1.04
C ALA A 8 -46.05 -1.16 -1.15
N GLU A 9 -46.56 -1.28 -2.36
CA GLU A 9 -47.91 -1.76 -2.65
C GLU A 9 -48.13 -3.22 -2.17
N LYS A 10 -47.19 -4.11 -2.50
CA LYS A 10 -47.25 -5.52 -2.06
C LYS A 10 -47.06 -5.69 -0.54
N ALA A 11 -46.21 -4.88 0.07
CA ALA A 11 -45.95 -4.95 1.50
C ALA A 11 -47.00 -4.20 2.36
N GLY A 12 -47.85 -3.40 1.76
CA GLY A 12 -48.86 -2.61 2.47
C GLY A 12 -48.25 -1.51 3.35
N VAL A 13 -47.18 -0.89 2.91
CA VAL A 13 -46.44 0.17 3.64
C VAL A 13 -46.09 1.34 2.74
N SER A 14 -45.64 2.46 3.33
CA SER A 14 -45.22 3.60 2.53
C SER A 14 -43.91 3.34 1.77
N GLN A 15 -43.73 4.00 0.62
CA GLN A 15 -42.45 3.94 -0.11
C GLN A 15 -41.26 4.41 0.74
N ALA A 16 -41.48 5.38 1.64
CA ALA A 16 -40.49 5.86 2.57
C ALA A 16 -40.06 4.76 3.54
N THR A 17 -41.01 3.96 4.05
CA THR A 17 -40.69 2.81 4.92
C THR A 17 -39.89 1.76 4.20
N VAL A 18 -40.27 1.39 2.96
CA VAL A 18 -39.51 0.45 2.14
C VAL A 18 -38.08 0.97 1.88
N SER A 19 -37.96 2.22 1.49
CA SER A 19 -36.63 2.83 1.24
C SER A 19 -35.72 2.79 2.46
N ARG A 20 -36.25 3.11 3.64
CA ARG A 20 -35.49 3.11 4.89
C ARG A 20 -35.10 1.69 5.35
N VAL A 21 -35.99 0.71 5.17
CA VAL A 21 -35.70 -0.70 5.45
C VAL A 21 -34.60 -1.23 4.53
N LEU A 22 -34.69 -0.99 3.22
CA LEU A 22 -33.71 -1.42 2.24
C LEU A 22 -32.37 -0.69 2.39
N ASN A 23 -32.34 0.48 3.06
CA ASN A 23 -31.14 1.22 3.41
C ASN A 23 -30.60 0.86 4.80
N GLN A 24 -31.18 -0.11 5.50
CA GLN A 24 -30.79 -0.54 6.85
C GLN A 24 -30.72 0.63 7.86
N ASP A 25 -31.66 1.60 7.74
CA ASP A 25 -31.69 2.76 8.62
C ASP A 25 -31.96 2.33 10.07
N ALA A 26 -30.97 2.47 10.93
CA ALA A 26 -31.04 2.10 12.34
C ALA A 26 -32.01 2.98 13.16
N THR A 27 -32.39 4.16 12.65
CA THR A 27 -33.33 5.06 13.34
C THR A 27 -34.77 4.77 13.03
N LEU A 28 -35.06 3.81 12.13
CA LEU A 28 -36.41 3.42 11.77
C LEU A 28 -37.01 2.42 12.76
N SER A 29 -37.98 2.85 13.54
CA SER A 29 -38.78 1.98 14.38
C SER A 29 -39.87 1.31 13.53
N VAL A 30 -39.64 0.08 13.09
CA VAL A 30 -40.58 -0.77 12.38
C VAL A 30 -40.51 -2.19 12.94
N GLY A 31 -41.64 -2.85 13.11
CA GLY A 31 -41.67 -4.22 13.63
C GLY A 31 -40.90 -5.21 12.74
N GLU A 32 -40.30 -6.23 13.37
CA GLU A 32 -39.47 -7.24 12.64
C GLU A 32 -40.27 -7.98 11.56
N ASP A 33 -41.55 -8.28 11.81
CA ASP A 33 -42.43 -8.90 10.81
C ASP A 33 -42.56 -8.04 9.55
N THR A 34 -42.67 -6.73 9.73
CA THR A 34 -42.79 -5.79 8.60
C THR A 34 -41.49 -5.65 7.86
N ARG A 35 -40.39 -5.64 8.59
CA ARG A 35 -39.02 -5.61 8.00
C ARG A 35 -38.75 -6.87 7.16
N SER A 36 -39.04 -8.05 7.71
CA SER A 36 -38.86 -9.35 7.04
C SER A 36 -39.79 -9.48 5.82
N ARG A 37 -41.03 -8.99 5.90
CA ARG A 37 -41.98 -8.97 4.77
C ARG A 37 -41.45 -8.09 3.62
N ILE A 38 -40.93 -6.91 3.90
CA ILE A 38 -40.37 -6.01 2.88
C ILE A 38 -39.15 -6.64 2.18
N LEU A 39 -38.24 -7.25 2.93
CA LEU A 39 -37.06 -7.89 2.37
C LEU A 39 -37.43 -9.08 1.49
N ARG A 40 -38.34 -9.94 1.93
CA ARG A 40 -38.82 -11.07 1.14
C ARG A 40 -39.48 -10.63 -0.17
N ILE A 41 -40.35 -9.60 -0.14
CA ILE A 41 -41.00 -9.08 -1.35
C ILE A 41 -39.96 -8.45 -2.30
N ALA A 42 -38.92 -7.80 -1.78
CA ALA A 42 -37.84 -7.26 -2.60
C ALA A 42 -37.05 -8.38 -3.32
N GLU A 43 -36.81 -9.51 -2.66
CA GLU A 43 -36.21 -10.72 -3.26
C GLU A 43 -37.12 -11.36 -4.31
N GLU A 44 -38.41 -11.59 -3.98
CA GLU A 44 -39.39 -12.16 -4.91
C GLU A 44 -39.55 -11.34 -6.19
N LEU A 45 -39.41 -10.04 -6.09
CA LEU A 45 -39.50 -9.12 -7.23
C LEU A 45 -38.13 -8.90 -7.93
N HIS A 46 -37.10 -9.58 -7.50
CA HIS A 46 -35.72 -9.37 -7.98
C HIS A 46 -35.32 -7.88 -8.02
N TYR A 47 -35.72 -7.15 -6.96
CA TYR A 47 -35.42 -5.73 -6.86
C TYR A 47 -33.93 -5.51 -6.72
N GLN A 48 -33.33 -4.91 -7.74
CA GLN A 48 -31.96 -4.39 -7.65
C GLN A 48 -32.04 -2.91 -7.29
N LYS A 49 -31.50 -2.57 -6.13
CA LYS A 49 -31.32 -1.17 -5.73
C LYS A 49 -30.51 -0.47 -6.81
N LYS A 50 -31.12 0.43 -7.57
CA LYS A 50 -30.34 1.35 -8.38
C LYS A 50 -29.47 2.11 -7.38
N SER A 51 -28.16 1.85 -7.38
CA SER A 51 -27.26 2.81 -6.76
C SER A 51 -27.67 4.16 -7.33
N ARG A 52 -28.02 5.11 -6.49
CA ARG A 52 -28.05 6.50 -6.94
C ARG A 52 -26.65 6.70 -7.52
N LYS A 53 -26.56 6.70 -8.84
CA LYS A 53 -25.53 7.50 -9.48
C LYS A 53 -25.83 8.88 -8.91
N THR A 54 -25.04 9.33 -7.94
CA THR A 54 -24.91 10.75 -7.66
C THR A 54 -24.84 11.36 -9.04
N ALA A 55 -25.82 12.19 -9.39
CA ALA A 55 -25.74 12.96 -10.62
C ALA A 55 -24.33 13.52 -10.64
N PRO A 56 -23.56 13.37 -11.75
CA PRO A 56 -22.27 14.00 -11.80
C PRO A 56 -22.50 15.44 -11.34
N GLN A 57 -21.89 15.81 -10.19
CA GLN A 57 -21.81 17.21 -9.84
C GLN A 57 -21.24 17.88 -11.09
N PRO A 58 -21.69 19.07 -11.51
CA PRO A 58 -21.10 19.72 -12.64
C PRO A 58 -19.61 19.64 -12.43
N VAL A 59 -18.89 19.07 -13.41
CA VAL A 59 -17.43 18.95 -13.38
C VAL A 59 -16.93 20.38 -13.57
N GLU A 60 -16.91 21.16 -12.49
CA GLU A 60 -16.41 22.53 -12.48
C GLU A 60 -14.87 22.56 -12.58
N ASP A 61 -14.20 21.39 -12.42
CA ASP A 61 -12.74 21.26 -12.45
C ASP A 61 -12.33 19.93 -13.10
N PHE A 62 -12.34 19.88 -14.43
CA PHE A 62 -11.69 18.79 -15.16
C PHE A 62 -10.18 19.05 -15.22
N HIS A 63 -9.39 18.15 -14.64
CA HIS A 63 -7.94 18.24 -14.66
C HIS A 63 -7.31 17.02 -15.29
N LYS A 64 -6.19 17.25 -15.97
CA LYS A 64 -5.30 16.23 -16.51
C LYS A 64 -4.12 16.04 -15.57
N ILE A 65 -3.90 14.84 -15.10
CA ILE A 65 -2.82 14.52 -14.16
C ILE A 65 -1.86 13.54 -14.80
N VAL A 66 -0.57 13.79 -14.69
CA VAL A 66 0.46 12.81 -15.00
C VAL A 66 0.81 12.04 -13.73
N ILE A 67 0.78 10.69 -13.81
CA ILE A 67 1.51 9.81 -12.89
C ILE A 67 2.87 9.56 -13.52
N PHE A 68 3.91 10.11 -12.91
CA PHE A 68 5.29 9.90 -13.33
C PHE A 68 5.91 8.79 -12.47
N GLU A 69 6.19 7.67 -13.12
CA GLU A 69 6.63 6.43 -12.46
C GLU A 69 8.16 6.29 -12.56
N TRP A 70 8.83 6.00 -11.45
CA TRP A 70 10.29 5.97 -11.36
C TRP A 70 10.92 4.71 -11.98
N TYR A 71 10.12 3.70 -12.26
CA TYR A 71 10.49 2.44 -12.88
C TYR A 71 10.02 2.37 -14.33
N THR A 72 10.44 1.32 -15.01
CA THR A 72 10.02 1.01 -16.40
C THR A 72 8.72 0.21 -16.40
N ARG A 73 8.11 0.11 -17.57
CA ARG A 73 6.87 -0.65 -17.79
C ARG A 73 7.06 -2.15 -17.53
N GLU A 74 8.24 -2.66 -17.80
CA GLU A 74 8.62 -4.04 -17.58
C GLU A 74 8.79 -4.33 -16.08
N GLU A 75 9.43 -3.45 -15.35
CA GLU A 75 9.66 -3.57 -13.90
C GLU A 75 8.35 -3.50 -13.10
N GLU A 76 7.32 -2.79 -13.59
CA GLU A 76 6.01 -2.74 -12.92
C GLU A 76 5.38 -4.13 -12.76
N LEU A 77 5.61 -5.04 -13.71
CA LEU A 77 4.99 -6.38 -13.70
C LEU A 77 5.45 -7.23 -12.50
N ASP A 78 6.62 -6.94 -11.99
CA ASP A 78 7.22 -7.68 -10.87
C ASP A 78 7.02 -6.96 -9.52
N ASP A 79 6.47 -5.74 -9.52
CA ASP A 79 6.28 -4.93 -8.32
C ASP A 79 4.80 -4.67 -7.99
N LEU A 80 4.23 -5.58 -7.20
CA LEU A 80 2.84 -5.47 -6.74
C LEU A 80 2.61 -4.30 -5.77
N TYR A 81 3.65 -3.78 -5.12
CA TYR A 81 3.55 -2.67 -4.18
C TYR A 81 3.21 -1.35 -4.91
N TYR A 82 4.04 -0.97 -5.89
CA TYR A 82 3.79 0.24 -6.67
C TYR A 82 2.56 0.12 -7.55
N TYR A 83 2.30 -1.07 -8.10
CA TYR A 83 1.05 -1.35 -8.79
C TYR A 83 -0.18 -1.02 -7.93
N ALA A 84 -0.20 -1.43 -6.66
CA ALA A 84 -1.34 -1.18 -5.77
C ALA A 84 -1.49 0.31 -5.40
N ILE A 85 -0.40 1.06 -5.23
CA ILE A 85 -0.44 2.52 -5.03
C ILE A 85 -1.05 3.19 -6.27
N ARG A 86 -0.59 2.81 -7.46
CA ARG A 86 -1.11 3.34 -8.72
C ARG A 86 -2.62 3.06 -8.89
N MET A 87 -3.07 1.86 -8.57
CA MET A 87 -4.51 1.55 -8.60
C MET A 87 -5.32 2.49 -7.70
N GLY A 88 -4.78 2.85 -6.53
CA GLY A 88 -5.39 3.85 -5.65
C GLY A 88 -5.46 5.24 -6.29
N LEU A 89 -4.39 5.67 -6.98
CA LEU A 89 -4.33 6.93 -7.72
C LEU A 89 -5.39 6.97 -8.83
N GLU A 90 -5.38 5.97 -9.71
CA GLU A 90 -6.29 5.89 -10.86
C GLU A 90 -7.76 5.84 -10.43
N LYS A 91 -8.09 5.02 -9.44
CA LYS A 91 -9.45 4.89 -8.89
C LYS A 91 -9.96 6.21 -8.34
N GLN A 92 -9.14 6.90 -7.51
CA GLN A 92 -9.53 8.17 -6.92
C GLN A 92 -9.66 9.28 -7.98
N ALA A 93 -8.77 9.33 -8.97
CA ALA A 93 -8.87 10.27 -10.08
C ALA A 93 -10.14 10.04 -10.89
N GLN A 94 -10.47 8.77 -11.21
CA GLN A 94 -11.71 8.42 -11.90
C GLN A 94 -12.96 8.82 -11.11
N GLU A 95 -12.97 8.62 -9.77
CA GLU A 95 -14.10 8.98 -8.91
C GLU A 95 -14.41 10.49 -8.92
N ILE A 96 -13.38 11.33 -9.04
CA ILE A 96 -13.51 12.79 -9.08
C ILE A 96 -13.53 13.39 -10.49
N GLY A 97 -13.40 12.55 -11.54
CA GLY A 97 -13.52 12.96 -12.94
C GLY A 97 -12.24 13.54 -13.54
N TYR A 98 -11.07 13.22 -12.98
CA TYR A 98 -9.76 13.61 -13.53
C TYR A 98 -9.27 12.61 -14.57
N GLU A 99 -8.58 13.09 -15.59
CA GLU A 99 -7.92 12.27 -16.62
C GLU A 99 -6.48 11.98 -16.20
N ILE A 100 -6.07 10.70 -16.33
CA ILE A 100 -4.73 10.26 -15.97
C ILE A 100 -3.92 9.93 -17.23
N PHE A 101 -2.71 10.46 -17.30
CA PHE A 101 -1.64 10.04 -18.20
C PHE A 101 -0.53 9.36 -17.41
N ARG A 102 -0.01 8.26 -17.92
CA ARG A 102 1.12 7.56 -17.30
C ARG A 102 2.38 7.82 -18.10
N ILE A 103 3.46 8.13 -17.39
CA ILE A 103 4.80 8.30 -17.95
C ILE A 103 5.77 7.47 -17.09
N PHE A 104 6.41 6.49 -17.71
CA PHE A 104 7.50 5.76 -17.09
C PHE A 104 8.82 6.53 -17.23
N ASN A 105 9.81 6.17 -16.41
CA ASN A 105 11.09 6.91 -16.39
C ASN A 105 11.80 6.95 -17.76
N ASN A 106 11.61 5.93 -18.61
CA ASN A 106 12.21 5.79 -19.93
C ASN A 106 11.30 6.27 -21.09
N ASP A 107 10.10 6.80 -20.80
CA ASP A 107 9.19 7.37 -21.80
C ASP A 107 9.62 8.80 -22.19
N ASP A 108 8.97 9.36 -23.23
CA ASP A 108 9.03 10.80 -23.52
C ASP A 108 8.19 11.59 -22.52
N TRP A 109 8.79 12.61 -21.89
CA TRP A 109 8.15 13.45 -20.87
C TRP A 109 7.35 14.61 -21.44
N SER A 110 7.23 14.75 -22.77
CA SER A 110 6.52 15.87 -23.41
C SER A 110 5.07 16.02 -22.95
N LEU A 111 4.40 14.90 -22.63
CA LEU A 111 3.02 14.90 -22.11
C LEU A 111 2.84 15.66 -20.79
N ILE A 112 3.90 15.86 -20.00
CA ILE A 112 3.83 16.64 -18.76
C ILE A 112 3.41 18.08 -19.04
N GLN A 113 3.75 18.63 -20.20
CA GLN A 113 3.36 20.02 -20.57
C GLN A 113 1.84 20.16 -20.67
N GLU A 114 1.14 19.12 -21.09
CA GLU A 114 -0.32 19.12 -21.25
C GLU A 114 -1.09 18.89 -19.95
N ALA A 115 -0.38 18.45 -18.88
CA ALA A 115 -1.00 18.16 -17.61
C ALA A 115 -1.16 19.41 -16.75
N ASP A 116 -2.16 19.38 -15.86
CA ASP A 116 -2.39 20.42 -14.85
C ASP A 116 -1.58 20.15 -13.58
N GLY A 117 -1.22 18.90 -13.31
CA GLY A 117 -0.44 18.50 -12.14
C GLY A 117 0.29 17.17 -12.34
N ILE A 118 1.26 16.93 -11.47
CA ILE A 118 2.14 15.77 -11.51
C ILE A 118 2.07 15.05 -10.17
N ILE A 119 1.91 13.72 -10.22
CA ILE A 119 2.17 12.83 -9.09
C ILE A 119 3.38 11.99 -9.44
N ALA A 120 4.48 12.20 -8.71
CA ALA A 120 5.72 11.44 -8.87
C ALA A 120 5.69 10.24 -7.92
N LEU A 121 5.57 9.02 -8.48
CA LEU A 121 5.44 7.77 -7.75
C LEU A 121 6.79 7.04 -7.72
N GLY A 122 7.35 6.89 -6.54
CA GLY A 122 8.60 6.16 -6.29
C GLY A 122 9.78 7.01 -5.85
N LYS A 123 10.99 6.64 -6.26
CA LYS A 123 12.27 7.19 -5.77
C LYS A 123 12.98 7.98 -6.87
N PHE A 124 13.32 9.23 -6.60
CA PHE A 124 13.86 10.11 -7.64
C PHE A 124 15.16 10.77 -7.20
N SER A 125 16.09 10.88 -8.13
CA SER A 125 17.33 11.64 -7.90
C SER A 125 17.03 13.14 -7.81
N PRO A 126 17.91 13.92 -7.17
CA PRO A 126 17.78 15.38 -7.17
C PRO A 126 17.75 15.99 -8.58
N LYS A 127 18.36 15.33 -9.56
CA LYS A 127 18.35 15.76 -10.97
C LYS A 127 16.95 15.57 -11.56
N THR A 128 16.35 14.40 -11.38
CA THR A 128 14.99 14.10 -11.86
C THR A 128 13.98 15.03 -11.22
N ILE A 129 14.09 15.28 -9.90
CA ILE A 129 13.22 16.22 -9.19
C ILE A 129 13.27 17.62 -9.81
N ARG A 130 14.49 18.17 -10.02
CA ARG A 130 14.64 19.48 -10.68
C ARG A 130 14.06 19.52 -12.10
N ASN A 131 14.14 18.43 -12.83
CA ASN A 131 13.53 18.34 -14.15
C ASN A 131 12.00 18.39 -14.06
N LEU A 132 11.39 17.68 -13.11
CA LEU A 132 9.94 17.73 -12.87
C LEU A 132 9.49 19.14 -12.42
N GLU A 133 10.27 19.79 -11.55
CA GLU A 133 10.04 21.19 -11.13
C GLU A 133 10.04 22.18 -12.30
N SER A 134 10.88 21.94 -13.31
CA SER A 134 11.03 22.85 -14.44
C SER A 134 9.74 23.00 -15.28
N TYR A 135 8.81 22.06 -15.17
CA TYR A 135 7.49 22.17 -15.80
C TYR A 135 6.56 23.18 -15.11
N GLY A 136 6.90 23.63 -13.88
CA GLY A 136 6.12 24.65 -13.16
C GLY A 136 4.71 24.20 -12.77
N LYS A 137 4.47 22.89 -12.69
CA LYS A 137 3.19 22.28 -12.34
C LYS A 137 3.14 21.93 -10.84
N PRO A 138 1.95 21.94 -10.21
CA PRO A 138 1.77 21.28 -8.91
C PRO A 138 2.34 19.87 -8.90
N LEU A 139 3.18 19.56 -7.91
CA LEU A 139 3.95 18.31 -7.83
C LEU A 139 3.80 17.69 -6.44
N ILE A 140 3.27 16.48 -6.40
CA ILE A 140 3.13 15.67 -5.18
C ILE A 140 3.94 14.39 -5.35
N PHE A 141 4.72 14.03 -4.34
CA PHE A 141 5.48 12.79 -4.31
C PHE A 141 4.75 11.71 -3.52
N VAL A 142 4.88 10.47 -3.96
CA VAL A 142 4.34 9.29 -3.26
C VAL A 142 5.46 8.29 -3.06
N ASP A 143 5.55 7.77 -1.84
CA ASP A 143 6.58 6.83 -1.38
C ASP A 143 8.01 7.39 -1.36
N SER A 144 8.13 8.70 -1.33
CA SER A 144 9.39 9.42 -1.13
C SER A 144 9.21 10.54 -0.12
N ASN A 145 10.09 10.63 0.87
CA ASN A 145 10.13 11.77 1.77
C ASN A 145 10.89 12.93 1.09
N THR A 146 10.16 13.81 0.45
CA THR A 146 10.69 14.98 -0.27
C THR A 146 10.44 16.29 0.47
N LEU A 147 9.96 16.23 1.71
CA LEU A 147 9.63 17.42 2.49
C LEU A 147 10.85 18.32 2.70
N TYR A 148 12.03 17.73 2.91
CA TYR A 148 13.28 18.48 3.07
C TYR A 148 13.75 19.20 1.79
N LEU A 149 13.19 18.81 0.63
CA LEU A 149 13.40 19.47 -0.67
C LEU A 149 12.32 20.50 -0.99
N GLY A 150 11.37 20.73 -0.10
CA GLY A 150 10.29 21.69 -0.28
C GLY A 150 9.07 21.17 -1.05
N HIS A 151 8.90 19.86 -1.15
CA HIS A 151 7.74 19.23 -1.81
C HIS A 151 6.85 18.48 -0.85
N SER A 152 5.54 18.61 -1.07
CA SER A 152 4.56 17.81 -0.35
C SER A 152 4.58 16.35 -0.80
N CYS A 153 4.37 15.43 0.14
CA CYS A 153 4.45 14.01 -0.15
C CYS A 153 3.51 13.15 0.70
N VAL A 154 3.26 11.94 0.21
CA VAL A 154 2.55 10.88 0.92
C VAL A 154 3.53 9.73 1.17
N THR A 155 3.63 9.27 2.40
CA THR A 155 4.50 8.16 2.81
C THR A 155 3.76 7.22 3.74
N THR A 156 4.37 6.07 4.02
CA THR A 156 3.93 5.17 5.08
C THR A 156 4.88 5.24 6.27
N ASP A 157 4.43 4.78 7.43
CA ASP A 157 5.25 4.75 8.63
C ASP A 157 6.14 3.50 8.62
N LEU A 158 7.37 3.67 8.14
CA LEU A 158 8.35 2.60 8.05
C LEU A 158 9.01 2.31 9.42
N GLU A 159 9.29 3.35 10.19
CA GLU A 159 10.06 3.25 11.43
C GLU A 159 9.29 2.52 12.53
N ASP A 160 8.10 3.02 12.91
CA ASP A 160 7.30 2.41 13.97
C ASP A 160 6.81 1.00 13.57
N SER A 161 6.68 0.75 12.27
CA SER A 161 6.35 -0.57 11.74
C SER A 161 7.42 -1.62 12.01
N VAL A 162 8.69 -1.25 11.81
CA VAL A 162 9.82 -2.14 12.12
C VAL A 162 9.88 -2.41 13.61
N ILE A 163 9.74 -1.36 14.44
CA ILE A 163 9.73 -1.50 15.90
C ILE A 163 8.63 -2.47 16.33
N THR A 164 7.40 -2.29 15.81
CA THR A 164 6.27 -3.18 16.14
C THR A 164 6.55 -4.64 15.76
N ALA A 165 7.17 -4.90 14.60
CA ALA A 165 7.52 -6.26 14.19
C ALA A 165 8.63 -6.86 15.08
N LEU A 166 9.63 -6.06 15.46
CA LEU A 166 10.71 -6.49 16.35
C LEU A 166 10.23 -6.73 17.78
N GLU A 167 9.35 -5.87 18.31
CA GLU A 167 8.72 -6.08 19.61
C GLU A 167 7.91 -7.38 19.65
N TYR A 168 7.16 -7.66 18.57
CA TYR A 168 6.47 -8.95 18.45
C TYR A 168 7.43 -10.14 18.55
N PHE A 169 8.55 -10.12 17.86
CA PHE A 169 9.55 -11.19 17.96
C PHE A 169 10.13 -11.31 19.38
N LEU A 170 10.48 -10.18 20.00
CA LEU A 170 11.02 -10.17 21.39
C LEU A 170 10.01 -10.70 22.40
N ASP A 171 8.73 -10.34 22.28
CA ASP A 171 7.65 -10.79 23.16
C ASP A 171 7.38 -12.30 23.01
N HIS A 172 7.72 -12.89 21.86
CA HIS A 172 7.64 -14.34 21.60
C HIS A 172 8.97 -15.08 21.89
N GLY A 173 9.94 -14.39 22.51
CA GLY A 173 11.18 -14.97 23.01
C GLY A 173 12.33 -15.04 22.03
N HIS A 174 12.18 -14.52 20.81
CA HIS A 174 13.28 -14.44 19.85
C HIS A 174 14.29 -13.38 20.27
N LYS A 175 15.56 -13.73 20.29
CA LYS A 175 16.67 -12.82 20.63
C LYS A 175 17.66 -12.67 19.47
N GLU A 176 17.79 -13.70 18.68
CA GLU A 176 18.57 -13.72 17.46
C GLU A 176 17.61 -13.43 16.30
N ILE A 177 17.66 -12.19 15.82
CA ILE A 177 16.74 -11.69 14.79
C ILE A 177 17.57 -11.22 13.60
N GLY A 178 17.28 -11.75 12.43
CA GLY A 178 17.91 -11.37 11.18
C GLY A 178 17.10 -10.38 10.37
N LEU A 179 17.74 -9.77 9.38
CA LEU A 179 17.14 -8.83 8.44
C LEU A 179 17.54 -9.19 7.01
N LEU A 180 16.55 -9.29 6.11
CA LEU A 180 16.75 -9.19 4.67
C LEU A 180 16.15 -7.89 4.17
N VAL A 181 16.97 -7.06 3.51
CA VAL A 181 16.56 -5.76 3.00
C VAL A 181 17.12 -5.53 1.60
N GLY A 182 16.37 -4.81 0.77
CA GLY A 182 16.86 -4.35 -0.52
C GLY A 182 17.49 -2.96 -0.42
N GLN A 183 18.47 -2.71 -1.28
CA GLN A 183 18.94 -1.38 -1.56
C GLN A 183 18.37 -0.92 -2.89
N GLU A 184 17.72 0.23 -2.89
CA GLU A 184 17.15 0.84 -4.09
C GLU A 184 18.15 1.84 -4.68
N GLU A 185 18.12 1.95 -6.00
CA GLU A 185 18.79 2.99 -6.76
C GLU A 185 17.73 3.78 -7.54
N THR A 186 17.97 5.05 -7.76
CA THR A 186 17.10 5.84 -8.64
C THR A 186 17.27 5.41 -10.10
N ALA A 187 16.32 5.76 -10.97
CA ALA A 187 16.37 5.43 -12.40
C ALA A 187 17.65 5.87 -13.14
N ASP A 188 18.36 6.87 -12.62
CA ASP A 188 19.65 7.32 -13.13
C ASP A 188 20.86 6.70 -12.37
N ALA A 189 20.66 5.52 -11.75
CA ALA A 189 21.63 4.75 -11.00
C ALA A 189 22.32 5.54 -9.87
N THR A 190 21.61 6.52 -9.28
CA THR A 190 22.09 7.19 -8.07
C THR A 190 21.70 6.33 -6.86
N PRO A 191 22.67 5.81 -6.08
CA PRO A 191 22.36 5.04 -4.88
C PRO A 191 21.54 5.87 -3.89
N LEU A 192 20.48 5.28 -3.37
CA LEU A 192 19.72 5.87 -2.27
C LEU A 192 20.46 5.69 -0.94
N GLN A 193 20.07 6.49 0.03
CA GLN A 193 20.55 6.31 1.40
C GLN A 193 20.06 4.96 1.95
N MET A 194 20.73 4.49 3.00
CA MET A 194 20.30 3.29 3.74
C MET A 194 18.78 3.30 3.97
N ASP A 195 18.13 2.19 3.64
CA ASP A 195 16.69 2.03 3.82
C ASP A 195 16.27 2.35 5.27
N PRO A 196 15.21 3.14 5.50
CA PRO A 196 14.76 3.46 6.84
C PRO A 196 14.46 2.23 7.71
N ARG A 197 14.00 1.13 7.10
CA ARG A 197 13.73 -0.14 7.79
C ARG A 197 15.03 -0.77 8.32
N GLN A 198 16.10 -0.74 7.53
CA GLN A 198 17.42 -1.22 7.95
C GLN A 198 17.99 -0.36 9.08
N ARG A 199 17.92 0.97 8.94
CA ARG A 199 18.41 1.90 9.96
C ARG A 199 17.67 1.70 11.29
N THR A 200 16.34 1.59 11.25
CA THR A 200 15.52 1.40 12.44
C THR A 200 15.78 0.03 13.08
N PHE A 201 15.89 -1.04 12.28
CA PHE A 201 16.27 -2.37 12.75
C PHE A 201 17.59 -2.34 13.52
N GLN A 202 18.63 -1.76 12.91
CA GLN A 202 19.96 -1.65 13.51
C GLN A 202 19.92 -0.82 14.80
N GLN A 203 19.29 0.34 14.78
CA GLN A 203 19.20 1.21 15.96
C GLN A 203 18.44 0.51 17.11
N PHE A 204 17.26 -0.02 16.86
CA PHE A 204 16.42 -0.64 17.87
C PHE A 204 17.11 -1.84 18.55
N LEU A 205 17.67 -2.75 17.76
CA LEU A 205 18.39 -3.92 18.30
C LEU A 205 19.71 -3.55 18.98
N THR A 206 20.41 -2.51 18.51
CA THR A 206 21.60 -2.00 19.20
C THR A 206 21.25 -1.45 20.58
N GLU A 207 20.18 -0.69 20.71
CA GLU A 207 19.67 -0.18 22.00
C GLU A 207 19.29 -1.30 22.97
N LYS A 208 18.85 -2.45 22.44
CA LYS A 208 18.54 -3.66 23.22
C LYS A 208 19.75 -4.55 23.49
N GLY A 209 20.91 -4.27 22.87
CA GLY A 209 22.12 -5.11 22.96
C GLY A 209 22.01 -6.42 22.19
N LEU A 210 21.15 -6.48 21.16
CA LEU A 210 20.84 -7.69 20.38
C LEU A 210 21.24 -7.58 18.89
N TYR A 211 21.79 -6.45 18.46
CA TYR A 211 22.19 -6.27 17.06
C TYR A 211 23.46 -7.07 16.75
N GLU A 212 23.38 -7.90 15.69
CA GLU A 212 24.51 -8.60 15.12
C GLU A 212 24.55 -8.35 13.60
N GLU A 213 25.64 -7.74 13.12
CA GLU A 213 25.81 -7.42 11.70
C GLU A 213 25.77 -8.66 10.80
N ARG A 214 26.27 -9.80 11.28
CA ARG A 214 26.27 -11.08 10.53
C ARG A 214 24.87 -11.62 10.23
N PHE A 215 23.81 -11.10 10.89
CA PHE A 215 22.42 -11.47 10.66
C PHE A 215 21.70 -10.55 9.66
N VAL A 216 22.40 -9.57 9.10
CA VAL A 216 21.85 -8.61 8.14
C VAL A 216 22.36 -8.91 6.75
N SER A 217 21.43 -9.11 5.82
CA SER A 217 21.76 -9.29 4.40
C SER A 217 21.10 -8.20 3.56
N VAL A 218 21.88 -7.57 2.68
CA VAL A 218 21.45 -6.47 1.81
C VAL A 218 21.59 -6.89 0.36
N GLY A 219 20.49 -6.79 -0.41
CA GLY A 219 20.44 -7.15 -1.82
C GLY A 219 19.51 -6.23 -2.59
N GLN A 220 18.69 -6.78 -3.47
CA GLN A 220 17.64 -6.08 -4.21
C GLN A 220 16.26 -6.46 -3.70
N PHE A 221 15.24 -5.62 -3.91
CA PHE A 221 13.85 -5.92 -3.56
C PHE A 221 13.20 -6.89 -4.57
N SER A 222 13.77 -8.10 -4.70
CA SER A 222 13.26 -9.13 -5.60
C SER A 222 13.18 -10.49 -4.93
N THR A 223 12.36 -11.38 -5.48
CA THR A 223 12.25 -12.78 -5.01
C THR A 223 13.57 -13.54 -5.19
N GLU A 224 14.25 -13.32 -6.31
CA GLU A 224 15.55 -13.94 -6.57
C GLU A 224 16.60 -13.52 -5.54
N SER A 225 16.67 -12.21 -5.24
CA SER A 225 17.60 -11.71 -4.22
C SER A 225 17.27 -12.23 -2.83
N GLY A 226 15.98 -12.33 -2.47
CA GLY A 226 15.55 -12.93 -1.21
C GLY A 226 15.99 -14.40 -1.06
N TYR A 227 15.89 -15.15 -2.16
CA TYR A 227 16.38 -16.53 -2.19
C TYR A 227 17.89 -16.59 -1.99
N GLN A 228 18.66 -15.82 -2.76
CA GLN A 228 20.13 -15.85 -2.70
C GLN A 228 20.67 -15.38 -1.34
N MET A 229 20.08 -14.34 -0.76
CA MET A 229 20.45 -13.83 0.56
C MET A 229 20.21 -14.87 1.66
N MET A 230 19.06 -15.56 1.66
CA MET A 230 18.75 -16.57 2.63
C MET A 230 19.64 -17.79 2.44
N GLU A 231 19.88 -18.23 1.21
CA GLU A 231 20.80 -19.31 0.86
C GLU A 231 22.19 -19.05 1.43
N GLN A 232 22.73 -17.84 1.25
CA GLN A 232 24.03 -17.45 1.79
C GLN A 232 24.06 -17.46 3.33
N LEU A 233 23.00 -16.94 3.98
CA LEU A 233 22.90 -16.95 5.44
C LEU A 233 22.85 -18.37 6.01
N ILE A 234 22.13 -19.28 5.36
CA ILE A 234 22.07 -20.68 5.76
C ILE A 234 23.45 -21.33 5.65
N GLN A 235 24.19 -21.07 4.57
CA GLN A 235 25.53 -21.62 4.37
C GLN A 235 26.56 -21.06 5.37
N ASP A 236 26.49 -19.77 5.64
CA ASP A 236 27.47 -19.07 6.49
C ASP A 236 27.25 -19.34 7.99
N LEU A 237 26.00 -19.46 8.41
CA LEU A 237 25.62 -19.54 9.82
C LEU A 237 25.28 -20.95 10.30
N GLY A 238 24.79 -21.82 9.43
CA GLY A 238 24.43 -23.19 9.79
C GLY A 238 23.46 -23.25 10.98
N ASP A 239 23.90 -23.87 12.07
CA ASP A 239 23.09 -24.01 13.30
C ASP A 239 22.88 -22.67 14.03
N ASP A 240 23.74 -21.67 13.79
CA ASP A 240 23.65 -20.31 14.36
C ASP A 240 22.67 -19.42 13.59
N LEU A 241 21.92 -19.98 12.61
CA LEU A 241 20.91 -19.21 11.87
C LEU A 241 19.86 -18.62 12.83
N PRO A 242 19.57 -17.31 12.78
CA PRO A 242 18.56 -16.65 13.60
C PRO A 242 17.22 -17.40 13.65
N THR A 243 16.54 -17.27 14.78
CA THR A 243 15.23 -17.90 14.99
C THR A 243 14.07 -17.09 14.44
N ALA A 244 14.32 -15.84 14.07
CA ALA A 244 13.35 -14.94 13.44
C ALA A 244 14.01 -14.05 12.40
N PHE A 245 13.28 -13.70 11.36
CA PHE A 245 13.72 -12.73 10.34
C PHE A 245 12.63 -11.71 10.02
N PHE A 246 13.04 -10.46 10.02
CA PHE A 246 12.28 -9.38 9.41
C PHE A 246 12.69 -9.25 7.94
N MET A 247 11.70 -9.33 7.05
CA MET A 247 11.89 -9.20 5.60
C MET A 247 11.34 -7.85 5.15
N ALA A 248 12.17 -7.00 4.57
CA ALA A 248 11.76 -5.65 4.21
C ALA A 248 10.76 -5.57 3.04
N SER A 249 10.41 -6.71 2.41
CA SER A 249 9.27 -6.82 1.48
C SER A 249 8.74 -8.26 1.40
N ASP A 250 7.51 -8.42 0.90
CA ASP A 250 6.95 -9.74 0.64
C ASP A 250 7.71 -10.48 -0.47
N ALA A 251 8.24 -9.78 -1.47
CA ALA A 251 9.06 -10.39 -2.53
C ALA A 251 10.30 -11.07 -1.94
N LEU A 252 11.03 -10.36 -1.06
CA LEU A 252 12.16 -10.94 -0.33
C LEU A 252 11.74 -12.16 0.50
N ALA A 253 10.61 -12.05 1.22
CA ALA A 253 10.11 -13.14 2.05
C ALA A 253 9.75 -14.41 1.25
N VAL A 254 9.18 -14.24 0.06
CA VAL A 254 8.86 -15.37 -0.83
C VAL A 254 10.12 -16.11 -1.26
N GLY A 255 11.16 -15.38 -1.65
CA GLY A 255 12.44 -15.97 -2.02
C GLY A 255 13.12 -16.69 -0.85
N ALA A 256 13.17 -16.01 0.30
CA ALA A 256 13.73 -16.58 1.52
C ALA A 256 12.97 -17.82 1.99
N LEU A 257 11.63 -17.80 1.94
CA LEU A 257 10.78 -18.94 2.29
C LEU A 257 11.10 -20.15 1.40
N ARG A 258 11.29 -19.94 0.10
CA ARG A 258 11.68 -21.00 -0.83
C ARG A 258 13.03 -21.63 -0.44
N SER A 259 14.06 -20.81 -0.15
CA SER A 259 15.38 -21.31 0.28
C SER A 259 15.27 -22.11 1.59
N LEU A 260 14.54 -21.60 2.59
CA LEU A 260 14.29 -22.33 3.84
C LEU A 260 13.62 -23.69 3.61
N GLN A 261 12.62 -23.75 2.70
CA GLN A 261 11.93 -25.00 2.35
C GLN A 261 12.84 -26.00 1.66
N GLU A 262 13.69 -25.56 0.72
CA GLU A 262 14.66 -26.42 0.02
C GLU A 262 15.68 -27.01 1.01
N HIS A 263 16.04 -26.27 2.08
CA HIS A 263 16.88 -26.74 3.17
C HIS A 263 16.12 -27.48 4.30
N GLN A 264 14.83 -27.73 4.15
CA GLN A 264 13.99 -28.38 5.15
C GLN A 264 13.96 -27.67 6.52
N ILE A 265 14.17 -26.35 6.53
CA ILE A 265 14.06 -25.50 7.71
C ILE A 265 12.61 -25.09 7.89
N ALA A 266 12.01 -25.57 8.99
CA ALA A 266 10.57 -25.38 9.23
C ALA A 266 10.23 -23.90 9.56
N VAL A 267 9.21 -23.35 8.89
CA VAL A 267 8.60 -22.08 9.18
C VAL A 267 7.17 -22.32 9.66
N PRO A 268 6.77 -21.86 10.83
CA PRO A 268 7.47 -20.99 11.78
C PRO A 268 8.32 -21.74 12.82
N ASP A 269 8.34 -23.07 12.84
CA ASP A 269 8.83 -23.87 13.97
C ASP A 269 10.32 -23.72 14.27
N ARG A 270 11.18 -23.55 13.26
CA ARG A 270 12.62 -23.25 13.43
C ARG A 270 12.91 -21.76 13.17
N VAL A 271 12.23 -21.15 12.19
CA VAL A 271 12.44 -19.76 11.80
C VAL A 271 11.09 -19.06 11.62
N SER A 272 10.84 -18.05 12.42
CA SER A 272 9.68 -17.15 12.28
C SER A 272 9.97 -16.06 11.25
N LEU A 273 9.00 -15.76 10.37
CA LEU A 273 9.13 -14.71 9.37
C LEU A 273 8.03 -13.65 9.53
N ILE A 274 8.44 -12.38 9.50
CA ILE A 274 7.53 -11.24 9.30
C ILE A 274 8.03 -10.44 8.11
N SER A 275 7.14 -10.24 7.12
CA SER A 275 7.43 -9.47 5.91
C SER A 275 6.84 -8.06 5.97
N PHE A 276 6.90 -7.35 4.86
CA PHE A 276 6.43 -5.97 4.72
C PHE A 276 5.69 -5.79 3.40
N ASN A 277 4.63 -5.01 3.39
CA ASN A 277 3.71 -4.55 2.35
C ASN A 277 2.32 -5.18 2.41
N ASP A 278 2.15 -6.46 2.75
CA ASP A 278 0.91 -7.23 2.68
C ASP A 278 0.31 -7.27 1.26
N THR A 279 1.15 -7.46 0.27
CA THR A 279 0.70 -7.68 -1.11
C THR A 279 -0.10 -8.99 -1.21
N SER A 280 -0.79 -9.18 -2.33
CA SER A 280 -1.64 -10.37 -2.50
C SER A 280 -0.88 -11.69 -2.30
N ILE A 281 0.40 -11.73 -2.67
CA ILE A 281 1.22 -12.94 -2.59
C ILE A 281 1.42 -13.42 -1.14
N ALA A 282 1.46 -12.51 -0.16
CA ALA A 282 1.65 -12.86 1.26
C ALA A 282 0.58 -13.83 1.79
N LYS A 283 -0.62 -13.82 1.20
CA LYS A 283 -1.77 -14.64 1.58
C LYS A 283 -1.77 -16.03 0.93
N TYR A 284 -1.06 -16.17 -0.20
CA TYR A 284 -1.16 -17.38 -1.04
C TYR A 284 0.08 -18.27 -1.00
N VAL A 285 1.18 -17.82 -0.41
CA VAL A 285 2.33 -18.68 -0.13
C VAL A 285 2.06 -19.58 1.09
N PHE A 286 2.81 -20.63 1.24
CA PHE A 286 2.65 -21.55 2.37
C PHE A 286 3.99 -21.71 3.14
N PRO A 287 3.99 -21.47 4.47
CA PRO A 287 2.89 -20.86 5.25
C PRO A 287 2.55 -19.43 4.81
N ALA A 288 1.31 -19.00 5.07
CA ALA A 288 0.90 -17.61 4.77
C ALA A 288 1.73 -16.63 5.61
N LEU A 289 2.24 -15.55 4.97
CA LEU A 289 3.17 -14.63 5.61
C LEU A 289 2.48 -13.70 6.61
N SER A 290 2.98 -13.67 7.83
CA SER A 290 2.82 -12.55 8.75
C SER A 290 3.54 -11.35 8.17
N THR A 291 2.91 -10.19 8.16
CA THR A 291 3.43 -9.03 7.43
C THR A 291 2.95 -7.73 8.01
N VAL A 292 3.69 -6.66 7.78
CA VAL A 292 3.22 -5.30 8.02
C VAL A 292 2.36 -4.88 6.83
N THR A 293 1.07 -4.65 7.07
CA THR A 293 0.13 -4.16 6.06
C THR A 293 0.37 -2.68 5.81
N VAL A 294 0.74 -2.32 4.59
CA VAL A 294 0.79 -0.94 4.08
C VAL A 294 -0.49 -0.65 3.29
N TYR A 295 -1.12 0.47 3.58
CA TYR A 295 -2.36 0.86 2.92
C TYR A 295 -2.08 1.59 1.59
N THR A 296 -1.53 0.86 0.63
CA THR A 296 -1.05 1.36 -0.66
C THR A 296 -2.11 2.10 -1.47
N GLU A 297 -3.34 1.55 -1.56
CA GLU A 297 -4.45 2.25 -2.23
C GLU A 297 -4.79 3.58 -1.56
N GLU A 298 -4.72 3.66 -0.22
CA GLU A 298 -4.97 4.91 0.51
C GLU A 298 -3.84 5.93 0.29
N MET A 299 -2.58 5.50 0.12
CA MET A 299 -1.49 6.40 -0.27
C MET A 299 -1.80 7.08 -1.61
N GLY A 300 -2.22 6.30 -2.59
CA GLY A 300 -2.64 6.82 -3.90
C GLY A 300 -3.81 7.81 -3.79
N LYS A 301 -4.85 7.46 -3.05
CA LYS A 301 -6.02 8.33 -2.84
C LYS A 301 -5.63 9.66 -2.18
N GLN A 302 -4.78 9.62 -1.16
CA GLN A 302 -4.31 10.82 -0.46
C GLN A 302 -3.52 11.74 -1.39
N ALA A 303 -2.68 11.21 -2.27
CA ALA A 303 -1.92 12.02 -3.21
C ALA A 303 -2.85 12.78 -4.19
N ILE A 304 -3.88 12.12 -4.72
CA ILE A 304 -4.90 12.76 -5.56
C ILE A 304 -5.67 13.84 -4.77
N GLN A 305 -6.02 13.59 -3.51
CA GLN A 305 -6.70 14.58 -2.68
C GLN A 305 -5.81 15.81 -2.39
N MET A 306 -4.51 15.61 -2.14
CA MET A 306 -3.56 16.70 -1.95
C MET A 306 -3.46 17.56 -3.22
N LEU A 307 -3.38 16.92 -4.39
CA LEU A 307 -3.33 17.62 -5.67
C LEU A 307 -4.63 18.41 -5.95
N ARG A 308 -5.79 17.79 -5.64
CA ARG A 308 -7.09 18.45 -5.72
C ARG A 308 -7.18 19.69 -4.84
N GLN A 309 -6.70 19.63 -3.59
CA GLN A 309 -6.66 20.78 -2.70
C GLN A 309 -5.82 21.91 -3.30
N THR A 310 -4.71 21.56 -3.99
CA THR A 310 -3.89 22.53 -4.69
C THR A 310 -4.64 23.22 -5.82
N PHE A 311 -5.36 22.48 -6.65
CA PHE A 311 -6.17 23.08 -7.73
C PHE A 311 -7.29 24.00 -7.21
N GLN A 312 -7.85 23.68 -6.07
CA GLN A 312 -8.89 24.47 -5.41
C GLN A 312 -8.34 25.66 -4.61
N GLY A 313 -7.01 25.83 -4.53
CA GLY A 313 -6.39 26.86 -3.71
C GLY A 313 -6.56 26.67 -2.20
N ASN A 314 -6.87 25.44 -1.77
CA ASN A 314 -7.13 25.08 -0.38
C ASN A 314 -5.94 24.34 0.29
N GLN A 315 -4.80 24.23 -0.41
CA GLN A 315 -3.60 23.61 0.16
C GLN A 315 -2.99 24.49 1.28
N PRO A 316 -2.27 23.88 2.24
CA PRO A 316 -1.46 24.63 3.19
C PRO A 316 -0.44 25.56 2.47
N SER A 317 -0.10 26.65 3.11
CA SER A 317 0.87 27.64 2.57
C SER A 317 2.32 27.15 2.54
N VAL A 318 2.57 26.00 3.15
CA VAL A 318 3.88 25.34 3.21
C VAL A 318 3.77 23.88 2.75
N PRO A 319 4.83 23.30 2.20
CA PRO A 319 4.87 21.86 1.93
C PRO A 319 4.57 21.03 3.17
N TYR A 320 3.86 19.93 3.01
CA TYR A 320 3.48 19.05 4.11
C TYR A 320 3.53 17.58 3.70
N MET A 321 3.66 16.71 4.69
CA MET A 321 3.68 15.27 4.48
C MET A 321 2.47 14.61 5.15
N VAL A 322 1.83 13.71 4.41
CA VAL A 322 0.87 12.75 4.98
C VAL A 322 1.59 11.43 5.18
N LYS A 323 1.76 11.03 6.45
CA LYS A 323 2.33 9.72 6.81
C LYS A 323 1.18 8.80 7.25
N LEU A 324 0.93 7.72 6.52
CA LEU A 324 -0.10 6.75 6.84
C LEU A 324 0.43 5.71 7.82
N ALA A 325 -0.38 5.37 8.80
CA ALA A 325 -0.10 4.27 9.72
C ALA A 325 -0.13 2.93 9.00
N THR A 326 0.51 1.93 9.60
CA THR A 326 0.52 0.55 9.15
C THR A 326 -0.17 -0.36 10.16
N LYS A 327 -0.23 -1.66 9.87
CA LYS A 327 -0.77 -2.66 10.78
C LYS A 327 0.04 -3.95 10.68
N LEU A 328 0.53 -4.46 11.80
CA LEU A 328 1.07 -5.80 11.85
C LEU A 328 -0.07 -6.82 11.73
N THR A 329 0.00 -7.65 10.70
CA THR A 329 -0.97 -8.72 10.40
C THR A 329 -0.30 -10.07 10.57
N ILE A 330 -0.62 -10.76 11.65
CA ILE A 330 -0.07 -12.08 11.97
C ILE A 330 -0.82 -13.17 11.20
N ARG A 331 -0.05 -14.12 10.64
CA ARG A 331 -0.50 -15.33 9.94
C ARG A 331 0.36 -16.52 10.37
N ASP A 332 0.55 -17.48 9.46
CA ASP A 332 1.13 -18.78 9.80
C ASP A 332 2.67 -18.80 9.81
N SER A 333 3.34 -17.76 9.30
CA SER A 333 4.82 -17.74 9.18
C SER A 333 5.55 -17.25 10.43
N SER A 334 4.84 -16.81 11.48
CA SER A 334 5.45 -16.37 12.75
C SER A 334 4.66 -16.84 13.96
N ARG A 335 5.37 -17.01 15.08
CA ARG A 335 4.79 -17.38 16.37
C ARG A 335 5.59 -16.77 17.51
#